data_32543ce9e532e34ecf9df9c261528994
#
_entry.id   32543ce9e532e34ecf9df9c261528994
#
_cell.length_a   1.000
_cell.length_b   1.000
_cell.length_c   1.000
_cell.angle_alpha   90.00
_cell.angle_beta   90.00
_cell.angle_gamma   90.00
#
_symmetry.space_group_name_H-M   'P 1'
#
loop_
_entity.id
_entity.type
_entity.pdbx_description
1 polymer ?
#
loop_
_entity_poly.entity_id
_entity_poly.type
_entity_poly.pdbx_seq_one_letter_code
_entity_poly.pdbx_strand_id
1 'polypeptide(L)'
;NLDGNSNSSKVFNNAKGVQINKIYGPHPSGNVGVQIHHIDPINKGDVIWYLSPQDLITIARFFRDGKYDSSKIIALTGSKVRKPKYYRVFQGVSIKEINRGNVLEGEKRFISGNVLTGTRIKEDGYVGFYDFQISIIPEGNYSEFLGWLLPGFHKYSLSRTFFSWLGSRKEYDLDSNTHGEERAFVMTGQYEKYMPINIFPVHLIKSILIQDIELMEKLGIYEVDPEDFALCEYACTSKIETQKIVRGALDLVRKETS
;
A
#
# COMPACT_ATOMS: atom_id res chain seq x y z
N ASN A 1 2.81 17.95 4.07
CA ASN A 1 4.01 17.14 4.28
C ASN A 1 4.77 17.03 2.96
N LEU A 2 6.09 17.07 3.01
CA LEU A 2 6.98 16.97 1.84
C LEU A 2 8.03 15.87 2.07
N ASP A 3 8.38 15.16 0.99
CA ASP A 3 9.55 14.29 1.02
C ASP A 3 10.81 15.16 1.17
N GLY A 4 11.56 14.92 2.22
CA GLY A 4 12.79 15.65 2.56
C GLY A 4 14.04 15.16 1.83
N ASN A 5 13.96 14.08 1.07
CA ASN A 5 15.10 13.53 0.34
C ASN A 5 15.58 14.46 -0.77
N SER A 6 16.87 14.37 -1.12
CA SER A 6 17.51 15.28 -2.08
C SER A 6 16.92 15.25 -3.49
N ASN A 7 16.31 14.14 -3.88
CA ASN A 7 15.73 13.92 -5.20
C ASN A 7 14.25 14.34 -5.30
N SER A 8 13.66 14.82 -4.21
CA SER A 8 12.27 15.25 -4.19
C SER A 8 12.06 16.60 -4.88
N SER A 9 10.82 16.84 -5.33
CA SER A 9 10.44 18.12 -5.93
C SER A 9 10.49 19.25 -4.89
N LYS A 10 11.13 20.37 -5.26
CA LYS A 10 11.24 21.57 -4.41
C LYS A 10 10.11 22.58 -4.64
N VAL A 11 9.15 22.27 -5.50
CA VAL A 11 8.08 23.20 -5.91
C VAL A 11 7.29 23.75 -4.73
N PHE A 12 7.02 22.90 -3.73
CA PHE A 12 6.20 23.27 -2.58
C PHE A 12 7.00 23.78 -1.36
N ASN A 13 8.34 23.83 -1.44
CA ASN A 13 9.19 24.22 -0.30
C ASN A 13 8.92 25.65 0.20
N ASN A 14 8.37 26.51 -0.66
CA ASN A 14 8.10 27.92 -0.38
C ASN A 14 6.59 28.22 -0.33
N ALA A 15 5.73 27.22 -0.11
CA ALA A 15 4.29 27.45 0.03
C ALA A 15 4.01 28.35 1.25
N LYS A 16 3.20 29.41 1.04
CA LYS A 16 2.83 30.37 2.09
C LYS A 16 1.51 29.99 2.73
N GLY A 17 1.34 30.33 4.00
CA GLY A 17 0.08 30.12 4.72
C GLY A 17 -0.17 28.68 5.18
N VAL A 18 0.85 27.81 5.12
CA VAL A 18 0.79 26.42 5.55
C VAL A 18 2.01 26.04 6.38
N GLN A 19 1.85 25.11 7.30
CA GLN A 19 2.98 24.48 7.97
C GLN A 19 3.60 23.43 7.03
N ILE A 20 4.92 23.47 6.88
CA ILE A 20 5.66 22.52 6.06
C ILE A 20 6.43 21.57 6.96
N ASN A 21 6.05 20.29 6.91
CA ASN A 21 6.78 19.21 7.56
C ASN A 21 7.58 18.43 6.51
N LYS A 22 8.85 18.16 6.80
CA LYS A 22 9.73 17.35 5.95
C LYS A 22 9.86 15.96 6.53
N ILE A 23 9.48 14.96 5.75
CA ILE A 23 9.52 13.55 6.12
C ILE A 23 10.69 12.88 5.40
N TYR A 24 11.44 12.06 6.12
CA TYR A 24 12.60 11.34 5.60
C TYR A 24 12.44 9.86 5.91
N GLY A 25 12.94 9.01 5.04
CA GLY A 25 12.97 7.57 5.27
C GLY A 25 12.45 6.76 4.08
N PRO A 26 12.64 5.44 4.11
CA PRO A 26 12.06 4.53 3.13
C PRO A 26 10.55 4.36 3.39
N HIS A 27 9.86 3.69 2.45
CA HIS A 27 8.51 3.20 2.71
C HIS A 27 8.49 2.40 4.03
N PRO A 28 7.51 2.63 4.93
CA PRO A 28 6.24 3.33 4.76
C PRO A 28 6.19 4.78 5.27
N SER A 29 7.31 5.49 5.44
CA SER A 29 7.31 6.88 5.90
C SER A 29 6.41 7.83 5.08
N GLY A 30 6.09 7.45 3.85
CA GLY A 30 5.18 8.17 2.95
C GLY A 30 3.69 7.91 3.20
N ASN A 31 3.32 6.89 3.97
CA ASN A 31 1.93 6.59 4.25
C ASN A 31 1.29 7.70 5.10
N VAL A 32 0.05 8.01 4.80
CA VAL A 32 -0.66 9.12 5.46
C VAL A 32 -0.86 8.84 6.94
N GLY A 33 -1.27 7.63 7.31
CA GLY A 33 -1.44 7.20 8.71
C GLY A 33 -0.16 7.35 9.53
N VAL A 34 0.97 6.91 8.96
CA VAL A 34 2.30 7.05 9.60
C VAL A 34 2.66 8.52 9.84
N GLN A 35 2.39 9.39 8.86
CA GLN A 35 2.67 10.82 8.98
C GLN A 35 1.78 11.48 10.03
N ILE A 36 0.50 11.14 10.07
CA ILE A 36 -0.46 11.64 11.06
C ILE A 36 -0.01 11.22 12.46
N HIS A 37 0.30 9.93 12.66
CA HIS A 37 0.75 9.42 13.96
C HIS A 37 1.95 10.22 14.54
N HIS A 38 2.91 10.57 13.68
CA HIS A 38 4.11 11.30 14.14
C HIS A 38 3.93 12.81 14.28
N ILE A 39 2.89 13.40 13.70
CA ILE A 39 2.63 14.84 13.75
C ILE A 39 1.56 15.16 14.80
N ASP A 40 0.43 14.47 14.75
CA ASP A 40 -0.73 14.68 15.61
C ASP A 40 -1.58 13.38 15.61
N PRO A 41 -1.29 12.44 16.54
CA PRO A 41 -1.98 11.14 16.61
C PRO A 41 -3.48 11.29 16.78
N ILE A 42 -4.25 10.48 16.06
CA ILE A 42 -5.71 10.49 16.10
C ILE A 42 -6.23 9.77 17.34
N ASN A 43 -7.18 10.39 18.03
CA ASN A 43 -7.93 9.79 19.12
C ASN A 43 -9.41 9.59 18.75
N LYS A 44 -10.15 8.91 19.62
CA LYS A 44 -11.59 8.70 19.44
C LYS A 44 -12.32 10.02 19.25
N GLY A 45 -13.04 10.16 18.14
CA GLY A 45 -13.81 11.36 17.79
C GLY A 45 -13.07 12.41 16.97
N ASP A 46 -11.75 12.28 16.78
CA ASP A 46 -10.98 13.17 15.93
C ASP A 46 -11.24 12.89 14.45
N VAL A 47 -11.20 13.96 13.65
CA VAL A 47 -11.37 13.88 12.18
C VAL A 47 -10.23 14.63 11.50
N ILE A 48 -9.45 13.92 10.69
CA ILE A 48 -8.36 14.50 9.89
C ILE A 48 -8.65 14.32 8.41
N TRP A 49 -8.47 15.39 7.64
CA TRP A 49 -8.60 15.36 6.20
C TRP A 49 -7.23 15.37 5.54
N TYR A 50 -7.07 14.56 4.52
CA TYR A 50 -5.89 14.60 3.66
C TYR A 50 -6.27 14.71 2.18
N LEU A 51 -5.39 15.31 1.40
CA LEU A 51 -5.57 15.49 -0.03
C LEU A 51 -4.27 15.16 -0.76
N SER A 52 -4.39 14.49 -1.91
CA SER A 52 -3.25 14.35 -2.81
C SER A 52 -2.94 15.68 -3.51
N PRO A 53 -1.71 15.89 -3.99
CA PRO A 53 -1.37 17.09 -4.76
C PRO A 53 -2.24 17.28 -6.02
N GLN A 54 -2.66 16.20 -6.66
CA GLN A 54 -3.53 16.27 -7.84
C GLN A 54 -4.96 16.69 -7.46
N ASP A 55 -5.48 16.16 -6.35
CA ASP A 55 -6.80 16.55 -5.85
C ASP A 55 -6.83 18.01 -5.45
N LEU A 56 -5.76 18.50 -4.78
CA LEU A 56 -5.62 19.92 -4.43
C LEU A 56 -5.66 20.81 -5.67
N ILE A 57 -4.96 20.44 -6.74
CA ILE A 57 -4.97 21.18 -8.01
C ILE A 57 -6.38 21.18 -8.63
N THR A 58 -7.07 20.05 -8.61
CA THR A 58 -8.43 19.91 -9.14
C THR A 58 -9.43 20.81 -8.37
N ILE A 59 -9.34 20.80 -7.05
CA ILE A 59 -10.15 21.67 -6.18
C ILE A 59 -9.85 23.15 -6.46
N ALA A 60 -8.57 23.53 -6.51
CA ALA A 60 -8.16 24.91 -6.76
C ALA A 60 -8.66 25.41 -8.14
N ARG A 61 -8.57 24.60 -9.18
CA ARG A 61 -9.11 24.92 -10.51
C ARG A 61 -10.62 25.06 -10.51
N PHE A 62 -11.32 24.16 -9.79
CA PHE A 62 -12.76 24.25 -9.67
C PHE A 62 -13.20 25.57 -9.03
N PHE A 63 -12.57 25.99 -7.94
CA PHE A 63 -12.88 27.26 -7.29
C PHE A 63 -12.52 28.48 -8.15
N ARG A 64 -11.43 28.41 -8.91
CA ARG A 64 -10.99 29.52 -9.76
C ARG A 64 -11.80 29.67 -11.03
N ASP A 65 -12.09 28.55 -11.71
CA ASP A 65 -12.61 28.54 -13.08
C ASP A 65 -14.10 28.13 -13.15
N GLY A 66 -14.69 27.67 -12.03
CA GLY A 66 -16.06 27.15 -11.96
C GLY A 66 -16.27 25.85 -12.76
N LYS A 67 -15.18 25.17 -13.18
CA LYS A 67 -15.25 23.97 -14.02
C LYS A 67 -14.52 22.82 -13.34
N TYR A 68 -15.19 21.67 -13.24
CA TYR A 68 -14.58 20.45 -12.77
C TYR A 68 -13.75 19.80 -13.88
N ASP A 69 -12.44 19.67 -13.65
CA ASP A 69 -11.53 18.95 -14.54
C ASP A 69 -11.23 17.57 -13.95
N SER A 70 -11.87 16.54 -14.50
CA SER A 70 -11.68 15.14 -14.07
C SER A 70 -10.39 14.50 -14.63
N SER A 71 -9.53 15.27 -15.30
CA SER A 71 -8.25 14.76 -15.80
C SER A 71 -7.28 14.46 -14.67
N LYS A 72 -6.61 13.31 -14.75
CA LYS A 72 -5.71 12.77 -13.75
C LYS A 72 -4.47 12.19 -14.41
N ILE A 73 -3.32 12.33 -13.76
CA ILE A 73 -2.08 11.66 -14.20
C ILE A 73 -1.95 10.38 -13.40
N ILE A 74 -1.83 9.26 -14.09
CA ILE A 74 -1.60 7.95 -13.50
C ILE A 74 -0.32 7.32 -14.05
N ALA A 75 0.36 6.53 -13.20
CA ALA A 75 1.53 5.75 -13.59
C ALA A 75 1.11 4.35 -14.01
N LEU A 76 1.62 3.84 -15.13
CA LEU A 76 1.57 2.45 -15.49
C LEU A 76 2.93 1.81 -15.16
N THR A 77 2.95 0.84 -14.24
CA THR A 77 4.14 0.23 -13.67
C THR A 77 4.01 -1.28 -13.52
N GLY A 78 5.08 -1.92 -13.07
CA GLY A 78 5.14 -3.37 -12.78
C GLY A 78 5.99 -4.14 -13.79
N SER A 79 6.45 -5.32 -13.38
CA SER A 79 7.38 -6.14 -14.15
C SER A 79 6.79 -6.71 -15.45
N LYS A 80 5.46 -6.74 -15.57
CA LYS A 80 4.76 -7.14 -16.80
C LYS A 80 4.47 -5.97 -17.74
N VAL A 81 4.95 -4.76 -17.45
CA VAL A 81 4.84 -3.59 -18.33
C VAL A 81 6.13 -3.45 -19.16
N ARG A 82 6.00 -3.37 -20.50
CA ARG A 82 7.15 -3.24 -21.42
C ARG A 82 7.88 -1.90 -21.22
N LYS A 83 7.13 -0.80 -21.14
CA LYS A 83 7.64 0.57 -21.00
C LYS A 83 6.81 1.29 -19.95
N PRO A 84 7.26 1.33 -18.69
CA PRO A 84 6.60 2.13 -17.64
C PRO A 84 6.54 3.59 -18.05
N LYS A 85 5.39 4.24 -17.86
CA LYS A 85 5.20 5.66 -18.18
C LYS A 85 3.97 6.24 -17.51
N TYR A 86 3.87 7.57 -17.52
CA TYR A 86 2.71 8.31 -17.08
C TYR A 86 1.72 8.55 -18.22
N TYR A 87 0.44 8.52 -17.87
CA TYR A 87 -0.66 8.84 -18.77
C TYR A 87 -1.53 9.93 -18.16
N ARG A 88 -1.95 10.88 -18.99
CA ARG A 88 -3.03 11.80 -18.64
C ARG A 88 -4.33 11.18 -19.10
N VAL A 89 -5.25 10.95 -18.18
CA VAL A 89 -6.51 10.24 -18.41
C VAL A 89 -7.64 10.93 -17.66
N PHE A 90 -8.87 10.56 -17.93
CA PHE A 90 -10.02 10.92 -17.10
C PHE A 90 -10.19 9.91 -15.98
N GLN A 91 -10.75 10.35 -14.85
CA GLN A 91 -11.11 9.47 -13.75
C GLN A 91 -11.98 8.31 -14.22
N GLY A 92 -11.76 7.14 -13.66
CA GLY A 92 -12.49 5.92 -14.05
C GLY A 92 -12.12 5.38 -15.42
N VAL A 93 -10.93 5.69 -15.95
CA VAL A 93 -10.46 5.15 -17.21
C VAL A 93 -10.32 3.63 -17.17
N SER A 94 -10.68 2.96 -18.27
CA SER A 94 -10.46 1.52 -18.42
C SER A 94 -8.98 1.20 -18.57
N ILE A 95 -8.54 0.16 -17.85
CA ILE A 95 -7.16 -0.33 -17.94
C ILE A 95 -6.82 -0.79 -19.35
N LYS A 96 -7.76 -1.40 -20.04
CA LYS A 96 -7.58 -1.86 -21.43
C LYS A 96 -7.16 -0.73 -22.38
N GLU A 97 -7.65 0.48 -22.14
CA GLU A 97 -7.27 1.65 -22.94
C GLU A 97 -5.81 2.10 -22.69
N ILE A 98 -5.33 1.95 -21.47
CA ILE A 98 -4.00 2.42 -21.06
C ILE A 98 -2.92 1.40 -21.43
N ASN A 99 -3.22 0.12 -21.33
CA ASN A 99 -2.22 -0.94 -21.49
C ASN A 99 -2.04 -1.41 -22.94
N ARG A 100 -2.78 -0.89 -23.91
CA ARG A 100 -2.75 -1.31 -25.32
C ARG A 100 -1.33 -1.56 -25.82
N GLY A 101 -0.99 -2.84 -26.08
CA GLY A 101 0.30 -3.26 -26.62
C GLY A 101 1.52 -3.02 -25.71
N ASN A 102 1.33 -2.53 -24.48
CA ASN A 102 2.41 -2.22 -23.56
C ASN A 102 2.56 -3.24 -22.42
N VAL A 103 1.93 -4.41 -22.55
CA VAL A 103 1.99 -5.48 -21.54
C VAL A 103 2.68 -6.69 -22.14
N LEU A 104 3.51 -7.36 -21.33
CA LEU A 104 4.19 -8.61 -21.70
C LEU A 104 3.21 -9.79 -21.69
N GLU A 105 3.54 -10.84 -22.41
CA GLU A 105 2.77 -12.08 -22.45
C GLU A 105 2.83 -12.87 -21.14
N GLY A 106 1.95 -13.86 -20.98
CA GLY A 106 1.83 -14.73 -19.83
C GLY A 106 0.73 -14.31 -18.87
N GLU A 107 0.48 -15.14 -17.86
CA GLU A 107 -0.47 -14.84 -16.80
C GLU A 107 -0.03 -13.63 -15.99
N LYS A 108 -0.96 -12.76 -15.70
CA LYS A 108 -0.67 -11.49 -15.05
C LYS A 108 -1.81 -11.02 -14.16
N ARG A 109 -1.44 -10.31 -13.11
CA ARG A 109 -2.35 -9.66 -12.19
C ARG A 109 -2.38 -8.17 -12.48
N PHE A 110 -3.57 -7.64 -12.71
CA PHE A 110 -3.82 -6.21 -12.82
C PHE A 110 -4.25 -5.67 -11.47
N ILE A 111 -3.63 -4.58 -11.05
CA ILE A 111 -3.85 -3.96 -9.75
C ILE A 111 -4.11 -2.47 -9.98
N SER A 112 -5.25 -1.97 -9.49
CA SER A 112 -5.47 -0.54 -9.32
C SER A 112 -4.82 -0.11 -8.03
N GLY A 113 -3.86 0.80 -8.11
CA GLY A 113 -2.98 1.16 -7.01
C GLY A 113 -1.62 0.45 -7.05
N ASN A 114 -0.92 0.46 -5.93
CA ASN A 114 0.38 -0.19 -5.76
C ASN A 114 0.25 -1.69 -5.42
N VAL A 115 1.37 -2.40 -5.41
CA VAL A 115 1.39 -3.86 -5.16
C VAL A 115 1.11 -4.27 -3.72
N LEU A 116 1.19 -3.34 -2.76
CA LEU A 116 1.00 -3.63 -1.33
C LEU A 116 -0.43 -3.40 -0.87
N THR A 117 -1.08 -2.32 -1.36
CA THR A 117 -2.39 -1.87 -0.86
C THR A 117 -3.45 -1.77 -1.96
N GLY A 118 -3.06 -1.96 -3.23
CA GLY A 118 -3.95 -1.83 -4.37
C GLY A 118 -4.97 -2.98 -4.48
N THR A 119 -6.01 -2.72 -5.23
CA THR A 119 -7.10 -3.67 -5.46
C THR A 119 -6.88 -4.45 -6.75
N ARG A 120 -6.97 -5.79 -6.68
CA ARG A 120 -6.97 -6.65 -7.87
C ARG A 120 -8.19 -6.33 -8.72
N ILE A 121 -7.96 -6.12 -10.00
CA ILE A 121 -9.02 -5.84 -10.98
C ILE A 121 -8.86 -6.72 -12.23
N LYS A 122 -9.90 -6.79 -13.05
CA LYS A 122 -9.86 -7.49 -14.33
C LYS A 122 -9.10 -6.66 -15.36
N GLU A 123 -8.64 -7.30 -16.44
CA GLU A 123 -7.97 -6.62 -17.56
C GLU A 123 -8.84 -5.54 -18.23
N ASP A 124 -10.15 -5.75 -18.24
CA ASP A 124 -11.17 -4.81 -18.73
C ASP A 124 -11.74 -3.89 -17.61
N GLY A 125 -11.18 -3.97 -16.41
CA GLY A 125 -11.59 -3.17 -15.24
C GLY A 125 -11.22 -1.69 -15.38
N TYR A 126 -11.54 -0.94 -14.32
CA TYR A 126 -11.35 0.51 -14.25
C TYR A 126 -10.43 0.88 -13.09
N VAL A 127 -9.73 2.02 -13.26
CA VAL A 127 -8.87 2.57 -12.21
C VAL A 127 -9.75 3.16 -11.09
N GLY A 128 -9.41 2.82 -9.85
CA GLY A 128 -10.07 3.35 -8.67
C GLY A 128 -9.97 4.87 -8.55
N PHE A 129 -10.97 5.48 -7.90
CA PHE A 129 -11.06 6.93 -7.80
C PHE A 129 -9.83 7.56 -7.13
N TYR A 130 -9.32 6.95 -6.07
CA TYR A 130 -8.17 7.44 -5.31
C TYR A 130 -6.82 6.91 -5.80
N ASP A 131 -6.81 6.01 -6.80
CA ASP A 131 -5.58 5.42 -7.29
C ASP A 131 -4.90 6.29 -8.34
N PHE A 132 -3.59 6.47 -8.20
CA PHE A 132 -2.72 7.21 -9.12
C PHE A 132 -1.76 6.30 -9.89
N GLN A 133 -1.94 5.00 -9.77
CA GLN A 133 -1.06 3.99 -10.32
C GLN A 133 -1.85 2.77 -10.75
N ILE A 134 -1.37 2.12 -11.80
CA ILE A 134 -1.72 0.75 -12.20
C ILE A 134 -0.44 -0.07 -12.10
N SER A 135 -0.51 -1.19 -11.39
CA SER A 135 0.59 -2.14 -11.29
C SER A 135 0.22 -3.44 -11.99
N ILE A 136 1.10 -3.93 -12.89
CA ILE A 136 0.91 -5.21 -13.58
C ILE A 136 2.10 -6.12 -13.27
N ILE A 137 1.84 -7.22 -12.56
CA ILE A 137 2.84 -8.19 -12.12
C ILE A 137 2.49 -9.59 -12.62
N PRO A 138 3.42 -10.56 -12.57
CA PRO A 138 3.09 -11.96 -12.85
C PRO A 138 2.00 -12.47 -11.91
N GLU A 139 1.08 -13.29 -12.41
CA GLU A 139 0.15 -14.03 -11.55
C GLU A 139 0.87 -15.26 -10.99
N GLY A 140 0.86 -15.41 -9.67
CA GLY A 140 1.54 -16.48 -8.92
C GLY A 140 0.69 -17.74 -8.75
N ASN A 141 -0.07 -18.15 -9.75
CA ASN A 141 -0.97 -19.30 -9.68
C ASN A 141 -0.25 -20.63 -9.99
N TYR A 142 0.83 -20.93 -9.25
CA TYR A 142 1.58 -22.17 -9.41
C TYR A 142 2.07 -22.68 -8.05
N SER A 143 2.29 -24.01 -7.98
CA SER A 143 2.87 -24.68 -6.83
C SER A 143 4.26 -25.20 -7.17
N GLU A 144 5.23 -25.00 -6.27
CA GLU A 144 6.56 -25.56 -6.41
C GLU A 144 6.72 -26.76 -5.48
N PHE A 145 7.01 -27.92 -6.07
CA PHE A 145 7.31 -29.11 -5.29
C PHE A 145 8.63 -28.93 -4.52
N LEU A 146 8.60 -29.05 -3.19
CA LEU A 146 9.75 -28.84 -2.29
C LEU A 146 10.48 -27.50 -2.51
N GLY A 147 9.79 -26.46 -2.98
CA GLY A 147 10.39 -25.17 -3.30
C GLY A 147 11.11 -24.48 -2.13
N TRP A 148 10.75 -24.82 -0.89
CA TRP A 148 11.40 -24.33 0.34
C TRP A 148 12.78 -25.00 0.61
N LEU A 149 13.06 -26.17 0.02
CA LEU A 149 14.33 -26.90 0.17
C LEU A 149 15.35 -26.50 -0.90
N LEU A 150 14.91 -25.87 -1.98
CA LEU A 150 15.80 -25.49 -3.08
C LEU A 150 16.71 -24.31 -2.68
N PRO A 151 17.93 -24.20 -3.26
CA PRO A 151 18.86 -23.09 -2.99
C PRO A 151 18.27 -21.69 -3.27
N GLY A 152 17.31 -21.59 -4.19
CA GLY A 152 16.52 -20.38 -4.45
C GLY A 152 17.33 -19.16 -4.90
N PHE A 153 18.30 -19.33 -5.81
CA PHE A 153 19.18 -18.25 -6.29
C PHE A 153 18.45 -17.05 -6.92
N HIS A 154 17.18 -17.22 -7.29
CA HIS A 154 16.34 -16.19 -7.89
C HIS A 154 15.17 -15.79 -6.99
N LYS A 155 15.05 -16.37 -5.80
CA LYS A 155 13.94 -16.12 -4.87
C LYS A 155 14.31 -15.03 -3.87
N TYR A 156 13.39 -14.10 -3.68
CA TYR A 156 13.49 -13.13 -2.59
C TYR A 156 13.07 -13.77 -1.26
N SER A 157 13.74 -13.39 -0.18
CA SER A 157 13.35 -13.79 1.17
C SER A 157 13.82 -12.73 2.17
N LEU A 158 12.89 -12.23 3.00
CA LEU A 158 13.18 -11.28 4.07
C LEU A 158 14.19 -11.84 5.08
N SER A 159 14.11 -13.14 5.38
CA SER A 159 14.97 -13.84 6.33
C SER A 159 16.32 -14.29 5.74
N ARG A 160 16.58 -13.99 4.45
CA ARG A 160 17.76 -14.48 3.72
C ARG A 160 17.90 -16.00 3.74
N THR A 161 16.81 -16.73 3.77
CA THR A 161 16.80 -18.20 3.76
C THR A 161 17.35 -18.77 2.45
N PHE A 162 17.07 -18.12 1.32
CA PHE A 162 17.57 -18.52 0.01
C PHE A 162 18.92 -17.88 -0.30
N PHE A 163 19.73 -18.53 -1.14
CA PHE A 163 21.08 -18.07 -1.50
C PHE A 163 21.10 -16.88 -2.49
N SER A 164 19.96 -16.36 -2.89
CA SER A 164 19.85 -15.18 -3.77
C SER A 164 20.59 -13.95 -3.25
N TRP A 165 20.75 -13.81 -1.93
CA TRP A 165 21.47 -12.69 -1.31
C TRP A 165 23.00 -12.74 -1.54
N LEU A 166 23.56 -13.90 -1.92
CA LEU A 166 24.98 -14.03 -2.27
C LEU A 166 25.31 -13.43 -3.65
N GLY A 167 24.27 -13.26 -4.50
CA GLY A 167 24.46 -12.69 -5.83
C GLY A 167 24.49 -11.16 -5.83
N SER A 168 24.99 -10.59 -6.93
CA SER A 168 24.95 -9.14 -7.16
C SER A 168 23.58 -8.60 -7.57
N ARG A 169 22.57 -9.45 -7.70
CA ARG A 169 21.24 -9.08 -8.17
C ARG A 169 20.52 -8.25 -7.11
N LYS A 170 20.09 -7.05 -7.49
CA LYS A 170 19.35 -6.12 -6.62
C LYS A 170 17.86 -6.08 -6.90
N GLU A 171 17.40 -6.66 -8.02
CA GLU A 171 16.03 -6.63 -8.47
C GLU A 171 15.46 -8.05 -8.58
N TYR A 172 14.23 -8.23 -8.15
CA TYR A 172 13.49 -9.48 -8.18
C TYR A 172 12.18 -9.27 -8.94
N ASP A 173 11.81 -10.23 -9.80
CA ASP A 173 10.50 -10.24 -10.43
C ASP A 173 9.52 -10.96 -9.49
N LEU A 174 8.93 -10.18 -8.58
CA LEU A 174 7.99 -10.69 -7.60
C LEU A 174 6.62 -10.88 -8.24
N ASP A 175 5.99 -11.99 -7.91
CA ASP A 175 4.64 -12.34 -8.32
C ASP A 175 3.64 -12.30 -7.13
N SER A 176 2.41 -12.74 -7.36
CA SER A 176 1.37 -12.79 -6.35
C SER A 176 1.32 -14.11 -5.56
N ASN A 177 2.30 -15.01 -5.73
CA ASN A 177 2.33 -16.28 -5.02
C ASN A 177 2.70 -16.07 -3.53
N THR A 178 1.88 -16.57 -2.64
CA THR A 178 2.16 -16.49 -1.20
C THR A 178 3.24 -17.46 -0.74
N HIS A 179 3.68 -18.40 -1.60
CA HIS A 179 4.64 -19.46 -1.31
C HIS A 179 4.32 -20.24 -0.05
N GLY A 180 3.05 -20.51 0.19
CA GLY A 180 2.55 -21.26 1.32
C GLY A 180 1.07 -20.96 1.60
N GLU A 181 0.48 -21.78 2.46
CA GLU A 181 -0.90 -21.64 2.89
C GLU A 181 -1.00 -20.83 4.19
N GLU A 182 -2.21 -20.35 4.47
CA GLU A 182 -2.54 -19.69 5.73
C GLU A 182 -2.28 -20.64 6.92
N ARG A 183 -1.72 -20.11 7.99
CA ARG A 183 -1.35 -20.86 9.20
C ARG A 183 -1.87 -20.15 10.42
N ALA A 184 -1.85 -20.84 11.57
CA ALA A 184 -2.17 -20.24 12.86
C ALA A 184 -1.36 -18.98 13.12
N PHE A 185 -2.05 -17.92 13.54
CA PHE A 185 -1.43 -16.64 13.84
C PHE A 185 -0.73 -16.68 15.19
N VAL A 186 0.59 -16.59 15.16
CA VAL A 186 1.45 -16.67 16.35
C VAL A 186 2.27 -15.40 16.54
N MET A 187 2.69 -15.14 17.76
CA MET A 187 3.58 -14.03 18.08
C MET A 187 5.01 -14.36 17.64
N THR A 188 5.50 -13.66 16.62
CA THR A 188 6.84 -13.88 16.04
C THR A 188 7.79 -12.69 16.21
N GLY A 189 7.29 -11.54 16.66
CA GLY A 189 8.05 -10.29 16.68
C GLY A 189 8.38 -9.74 15.29
N GLN A 190 7.71 -10.22 14.25
CA GLN A 190 7.97 -9.74 12.88
C GLN A 190 7.23 -8.43 12.59
N TYR A 191 6.01 -8.29 13.06
CA TYR A 191 5.21 -7.10 12.78
C TYR A 191 5.81 -5.85 13.39
N GLU A 192 6.36 -5.95 14.59
CA GLU A 192 7.04 -4.87 15.30
C GLU A 192 8.25 -4.31 14.54
N LYS A 193 8.83 -5.10 13.64
CA LYS A 193 9.97 -4.65 12.79
C LYS A 193 9.53 -3.78 11.61
N TYR A 194 8.27 -3.92 11.18
CA TYR A 194 7.75 -3.28 9.97
C TYR A 194 6.67 -2.25 10.25
N MET A 195 6.18 -2.19 11.51
CA MET A 195 5.20 -1.22 11.94
C MET A 195 5.91 0.06 12.40
N PRO A 196 5.77 1.19 11.68
CA PRO A 196 6.47 2.43 12.03
C PRO A 196 5.67 3.30 13.01
N ILE A 197 4.54 2.80 13.50
CA ILE A 197 3.64 3.43 14.46
C ILE A 197 3.87 2.79 15.84
N ASN A 198 3.81 3.59 16.90
CA ASN A 198 4.07 3.13 18.27
C ASN A 198 2.85 2.41 18.87
N ILE A 199 2.51 1.27 18.32
CA ILE A 199 1.42 0.39 18.76
C ILE A 199 1.93 -1.05 18.94
N PHE A 200 1.09 -1.91 19.47
CA PHE A 200 1.35 -3.35 19.57
C PHE A 200 0.61 -4.12 18.46
N PRO A 201 1.16 -4.24 17.24
CA PRO A 201 0.41 -4.68 16.06
C PRO A 201 -0.13 -6.11 16.20
N VAL A 202 0.65 -7.05 16.77
CA VAL A 202 0.20 -8.44 16.98
C VAL A 202 -0.93 -8.51 18.00
N HIS A 203 -0.85 -7.74 19.09
CA HIS A 203 -1.91 -7.70 20.10
C HIS A 203 -3.18 -7.08 19.56
N LEU A 204 -3.05 -6.00 18.78
CA LEU A 204 -4.18 -5.35 18.09
C LEU A 204 -4.89 -6.34 17.15
N ILE A 205 -4.15 -7.04 16.28
CA ILE A 205 -4.76 -8.05 15.39
C ILE A 205 -5.47 -9.15 16.21
N LYS A 206 -4.89 -9.59 17.33
CA LYS A 206 -5.54 -10.60 18.18
C LYS A 206 -6.82 -10.09 18.84
N SER A 207 -6.85 -8.84 19.31
CA SER A 207 -8.08 -8.23 19.84
C SER A 207 -9.17 -8.10 18.79
N ILE A 208 -8.78 -7.81 17.55
CA ILE A 208 -9.71 -7.78 16.41
C ILE A 208 -10.31 -9.16 16.14
N LEU A 209 -9.48 -10.20 16.11
CA LEU A 209 -9.93 -11.57 15.83
C LEU A 209 -10.93 -12.10 16.87
N ILE A 210 -10.84 -11.64 18.12
CA ILE A 210 -11.81 -11.97 19.17
C ILE A 210 -12.92 -10.94 19.32
N GLN A 211 -12.93 -9.88 18.49
CA GLN A 211 -13.91 -8.80 18.48
C GLN A 211 -14.05 -8.05 19.83
N ASP A 212 -12.97 -7.91 20.57
CA ASP A 212 -12.93 -7.15 21.83
C ASP A 212 -12.67 -5.65 21.53
N ILE A 213 -13.77 -4.88 21.40
CA ILE A 213 -13.72 -3.47 21.01
C ILE A 213 -12.97 -2.64 22.06
N GLU A 214 -13.21 -2.88 23.35
CA GLU A 214 -12.53 -2.11 24.41
C GLU A 214 -11.01 -2.33 24.36
N LEU A 215 -10.58 -3.56 24.06
CA LEU A 215 -9.17 -3.87 23.91
C LEU A 215 -8.58 -3.29 22.62
N MET A 216 -9.35 -3.28 21.51
CA MET A 216 -8.94 -2.61 20.29
C MET A 216 -8.70 -1.11 20.51
N GLU A 217 -9.61 -0.42 21.23
CA GLU A 217 -9.46 1.01 21.57
C GLU A 217 -8.21 1.24 22.42
N LYS A 218 -7.97 0.44 23.45
CA LYS A 218 -6.77 0.51 24.31
C LYS A 218 -5.46 0.24 23.56
N LEU A 219 -5.52 -0.52 22.48
CA LEU A 219 -4.37 -0.90 21.63
C LEU A 219 -4.17 0.02 20.43
N GLY A 220 -4.97 1.08 20.28
CA GLY A 220 -4.76 2.12 19.27
C GLY A 220 -5.44 1.87 17.92
N ILE A 221 -6.62 1.23 17.88
CA ILE A 221 -7.35 0.99 16.61
C ILE A 221 -7.66 2.29 15.86
N TYR A 222 -7.82 3.43 16.53
CA TYR A 222 -8.08 4.72 15.90
C TYR A 222 -6.87 5.33 15.21
N GLU A 223 -5.66 4.89 15.55
CA GLU A 223 -4.40 5.42 15.01
C GLU A 223 -3.92 4.70 13.74
N VAL A 224 -4.63 3.67 13.29
CA VAL A 224 -4.19 2.81 12.19
C VAL A 224 -5.16 2.81 11.00
N ASP A 225 -4.60 2.66 9.82
CA ASP A 225 -5.31 2.30 8.59
C ASP A 225 -4.81 0.96 8.06
N PRO A 226 -5.60 0.20 7.29
CA PRO A 226 -5.16 -1.03 6.65
C PRO A 226 -3.82 -0.93 5.91
N GLU A 227 -3.51 0.20 5.27
CA GLU A 227 -2.26 0.40 4.54
C GLU A 227 -1.02 0.31 5.45
N ASP A 228 -1.15 0.65 6.73
CA ASP A 228 -0.04 0.59 7.69
C ASP A 228 0.39 -0.86 7.97
N PHE A 229 -0.51 -1.82 7.79
CA PHE A 229 -0.26 -3.25 7.93
C PHE A 229 0.25 -3.94 6.65
N ALA A 230 0.40 -3.24 5.55
CA ALA A 230 0.79 -3.84 4.26
C ALA A 230 2.16 -4.54 4.32
N LEU A 231 3.15 -3.94 4.97
CA LEU A 231 4.45 -4.57 5.17
C LEU A 231 4.39 -5.70 6.22
N CYS A 232 3.54 -5.58 7.23
CA CYS A 232 3.30 -6.66 8.18
C CYS A 232 2.69 -7.88 7.49
N GLU A 233 1.71 -7.68 6.61
CA GLU A 233 1.10 -8.71 5.78
C GLU A 233 2.12 -9.38 4.87
N TYR A 234 2.94 -8.60 4.16
CA TYR A 234 4.01 -9.10 3.31
C TYR A 234 5.03 -9.95 4.09
N ALA A 235 5.39 -9.53 5.31
CA ALA A 235 6.34 -10.24 6.17
C ALA A 235 5.70 -11.39 6.97
N CYS A 236 4.38 -11.54 6.92
CA CYS A 236 3.64 -12.47 7.75
C CYS A 236 4.00 -13.93 7.48
N THR A 237 4.56 -14.61 8.47
CA THR A 237 4.85 -16.03 8.41
C THR A 237 3.60 -16.92 8.45
N SER A 238 2.49 -16.38 9.00
CA SER A 238 1.20 -17.06 9.07
C SER A 238 0.32 -16.85 7.83
N LYS A 239 0.72 -15.96 6.92
CA LYS A 239 0.05 -15.67 5.64
C LYS A 239 -1.40 -15.19 5.78
N ILE A 240 -1.72 -14.51 6.89
CA ILE A 240 -3.05 -13.95 7.11
C ILE A 240 -3.22 -12.59 6.42
N GLU A 241 -4.43 -12.27 5.98
CA GLU A 241 -4.80 -11.00 5.33
C GLU A 241 -5.02 -9.89 6.38
N THR A 242 -3.93 -9.33 6.92
CA THR A 242 -4.02 -8.35 8.03
C THR A 242 -4.73 -7.07 7.64
N GLN A 243 -4.53 -6.58 6.43
CA GLN A 243 -5.21 -5.38 5.93
C GLN A 243 -6.73 -5.56 5.92
N LYS A 244 -7.21 -6.73 5.49
CA LYS A 244 -8.63 -7.06 5.50
C LYS A 244 -9.19 -7.19 6.92
N ILE A 245 -8.42 -7.78 7.83
CA ILE A 245 -8.77 -7.90 9.26
C ILE A 245 -8.93 -6.51 9.88
N VAL A 246 -7.98 -5.60 9.66
CA VAL A 246 -8.03 -4.22 10.17
C VAL A 246 -9.19 -3.44 9.57
N ARG A 247 -9.45 -3.57 8.26
CA ARG A 247 -10.61 -2.93 7.61
C ARG A 247 -11.92 -3.36 8.24
N GLY A 248 -12.09 -4.67 8.46
CA GLY A 248 -13.29 -5.20 9.13
C GLY A 248 -13.46 -4.67 10.55
N ALA A 249 -12.37 -4.50 11.28
CA ALA A 249 -12.38 -3.94 12.63
C ALA A 249 -12.80 -2.46 12.64
N LEU A 250 -12.23 -1.64 11.75
CA LEU A 250 -12.59 -0.23 11.63
C LEU A 250 -14.07 -0.06 11.25
N ASP A 251 -14.59 -0.92 10.37
CA ASP A 251 -16.01 -0.92 10.02
C ASP A 251 -16.90 -1.33 11.19
N LEU A 252 -16.45 -2.30 12.02
CA LEU A 252 -17.14 -2.72 13.23
C LEU A 252 -17.17 -1.59 14.27
N VAL A 253 -16.01 -1.05 14.62
CA VAL A 253 -15.88 0.06 15.59
C VAL A 253 -16.74 1.24 15.17
N ARG A 254 -16.72 1.62 13.89
CA ARG A 254 -17.56 2.68 13.37
C ARG A 254 -19.05 2.45 13.58
N LYS A 255 -19.53 1.20 13.41
CA LYS A 255 -20.96 0.86 13.63
C LYS A 255 -21.37 0.91 15.09
N GLU A 256 -20.46 0.54 15.99
CA GLU A 256 -20.76 0.49 17.44
C GLU A 256 -20.62 1.86 18.10
N THR A 257 -19.92 2.82 17.48
CA THR A 257 -19.62 4.14 18.06
C THR A 257 -20.34 5.30 17.37
N SER A 258 -21.16 5.05 16.32
CA SER A 258 -21.94 6.07 15.58
C SER A 258 -23.34 6.31 16.12
#